data_9a19704282947cea3fa427db84623a70
#
_entry.id   9a19704282947cea3fa427db84623a70
#
_cell.length_a   1.000
_cell.length_b   1.000
_cell.length_c   1.000
_cell.angle_alpha   90.00
_cell.angle_beta   90.00
_cell.angle_gamma   90.00
#
_symmetry.space_group_name_H-M   'P 1'
#
loop_
_entity.id
_entity.type
_entity.pdbx_description
1 polymer ?
#
loop_
_entity_poly.entity_id
_entity_poly.type
_entity_poly.pdbx_seq_one_letter_code
_entity_poly.pdbx_strand_id
1 'polypeptide(L)'
;MTPTPPATVDVPRMTRAQRAALPLTADVALAVAEQHGVCVRPLAMRRIDTTTGRVDVVPVPCGSTREDQCRPCADKARRLRMVQCRQGWHLDHEPVTERTTPTQEQQALLAARADLVTVYAECREVGDESSCEQIAESVAELNAELRALGVRGRLTPLDPLPKPVKRSTRRRQDAPDLPRRPVEKRTVGRVFAGRYRPSTFLTLTLDSYGRVDSNGAAVDPDRYDYRRAARDAIHFPALLDRFWQNTRRCVGWDVQYFGTVEPQKRGAPHFHAAIRGAIPRAELRTITAATYHQVWWPAHDQLVYTNGRLPVWDTQTKGFTDPDTGVPLPTWDQACDDLTEPAHVVRFGTQMHVKGILGGTEEADRHVGYLTKYSAMFLLHTGACDSFATAPGRGAHKP
;
A
#
# COMPACT_ATOMS: atom_id res chain seq x y z
N MET A 1 -24.61 48.23 20.36
CA MET A 1 -24.89 47.23 21.42
C MET A 1 -23.71 46.34 21.52
N THR A 2 -22.87 46.49 22.51
CA THR A 2 -21.73 45.63 22.82
C THR A 2 -22.25 44.35 23.47
N PRO A 3 -21.86 43.14 23.04
CA PRO A 3 -22.29 41.92 23.69
C PRO A 3 -21.70 41.83 25.08
N THR A 4 -22.58 41.58 26.07
CA THR A 4 -22.22 41.32 27.45
C THR A 4 -21.34 40.08 27.50
N PRO A 5 -20.16 40.07 28.16
CA PRO A 5 -19.33 38.87 28.29
C PRO A 5 -20.09 37.80 29.10
N PRO A 6 -19.95 36.52 28.73
CA PRO A 6 -20.57 35.42 29.43
C PRO A 6 -20.10 35.43 30.91
N ALA A 7 -21.03 35.21 31.83
CA ALA A 7 -20.76 35.14 33.27
C ALA A 7 -19.68 34.06 33.53
N THR A 8 -18.59 34.47 34.19
CA THR A 8 -17.52 33.56 34.64
C THR A 8 -18.10 32.60 35.65
N VAL A 9 -18.20 31.31 35.25
CA VAL A 9 -18.66 30.24 36.13
C VAL A 9 -17.53 29.90 37.11
N ASP A 10 -17.79 30.05 38.42
CA ASP A 10 -16.82 29.76 39.48
C ASP A 10 -16.71 28.25 39.72
N VAL A 11 -15.93 27.55 38.86
CA VAL A 11 -15.73 26.12 38.84
C VAL A 11 -15.21 25.53 40.18
N PRO A 12 -14.36 26.20 40.96
CA PRO A 12 -13.89 25.68 42.27
C PRO A 12 -15.00 25.45 43.30
N ARG A 13 -16.10 26.19 43.24
CA ARG A 13 -17.21 26.08 44.20
C ARG A 13 -18.29 25.08 43.85
N MET A 14 -18.18 24.43 42.67
CA MET A 14 -19.18 23.48 42.23
C MET A 14 -18.97 22.08 42.85
N THR A 15 -20.07 21.41 43.19
CA THR A 15 -20.04 19.99 43.56
C THR A 15 -19.62 19.11 42.38
N ARG A 16 -19.19 17.90 42.66
CA ARG A 16 -18.83 16.93 41.60
C ARG A 16 -19.97 16.70 40.58
N ALA A 17 -21.19 16.65 41.04
CA ALA A 17 -22.38 16.49 40.21
C ALA A 17 -22.65 17.74 39.35
N GLN A 18 -22.51 18.94 39.92
CA GLN A 18 -22.65 20.18 39.14
C GLN A 18 -21.55 20.33 38.08
N ARG A 19 -20.31 19.94 38.41
CA ARG A 19 -19.22 19.93 37.40
C ARG A 19 -19.45 18.92 36.30
N ALA A 20 -20.00 17.76 36.59
CA ALA A 20 -20.34 16.76 35.60
C ALA A 20 -21.51 17.17 34.68
N ALA A 21 -22.38 18.07 35.16
CA ALA A 21 -23.50 18.61 34.40
C ALA A 21 -23.15 19.84 33.54
N LEU A 22 -21.93 20.39 33.65
CA LEU A 22 -21.49 21.48 32.80
C LEU A 22 -21.35 21.02 31.35
N PRO A 23 -21.88 21.75 30.38
CA PRO A 23 -21.64 21.45 28.97
C PRO A 23 -20.16 21.60 28.71
N LEU A 24 -19.47 20.47 28.49
CA LEU A 24 -18.11 20.50 27.94
C LEU A 24 -18.20 21.09 26.55
N THR A 25 -17.53 22.20 26.34
CA THR A 25 -17.35 22.70 24.97
C THR A 25 -16.57 21.66 24.18
N ALA A 26 -16.88 21.50 22.88
CA ALA A 26 -16.21 20.54 22.02
C ALA A 26 -14.68 20.68 22.09
N ASP A 27 -14.19 21.92 22.16
CA ASP A 27 -12.74 22.24 22.22
C ASP A 27 -12.09 21.73 23.51
N VAL A 28 -12.77 21.84 24.66
CA VAL A 28 -12.27 21.31 25.94
C VAL A 28 -12.24 19.79 25.92
N ALA A 29 -13.29 19.16 25.37
CA ALA A 29 -13.35 17.71 25.24
C ALA A 29 -12.23 17.19 24.33
N LEU A 30 -11.95 17.87 23.21
CA LEU A 30 -10.86 17.55 22.31
C LEU A 30 -9.49 17.70 22.99
N ALA A 31 -9.25 18.82 23.68
CA ALA A 31 -8.00 19.05 24.40
C ALA A 31 -7.74 17.99 25.49
N VAL A 32 -8.76 17.63 26.25
CA VAL A 32 -8.67 16.55 27.26
C VAL A 32 -8.39 15.20 26.61
N ALA A 33 -9.08 14.89 25.53
CA ALA A 33 -8.86 13.64 24.78
C ALA A 33 -7.42 13.54 24.25
N GLU A 34 -6.88 14.63 23.67
CA GLU A 34 -5.49 14.70 23.22
C GLU A 34 -4.50 14.53 24.37
N GLN A 35 -4.70 15.23 25.48
CA GLN A 35 -3.84 15.13 26.66
C GLN A 35 -3.76 13.69 27.20
N HIS A 36 -4.86 12.96 27.14
CA HIS A 36 -4.94 11.55 27.58
C HIS A 36 -4.65 10.54 26.49
N GLY A 37 -4.21 10.96 25.31
CA GLY A 37 -3.88 10.06 24.20
C GLY A 37 -5.10 9.32 23.61
N VAL A 38 -6.31 9.88 23.78
CA VAL A 38 -7.56 9.31 23.28
C VAL A 38 -7.86 9.88 21.89
N CYS A 39 -8.38 9.03 21.01
CA CYS A 39 -8.74 9.43 19.64
C CYS A 39 -9.79 10.57 19.66
N VAL A 40 -9.47 11.68 19.01
CA VAL A 40 -10.36 12.87 18.92
C VAL A 40 -11.41 12.77 17.80
N ARG A 41 -11.32 11.76 16.93
CA ARG A 41 -12.26 11.51 15.82
C ARG A 41 -12.66 10.04 15.76
N PRO A 42 -13.21 9.45 16.82
CA PRO A 42 -13.57 8.05 16.80
C PRO A 42 -14.66 7.75 15.77
N LEU A 43 -14.58 6.59 15.15
CA LEU A 43 -15.61 6.06 14.28
C LEU A 43 -16.64 5.33 15.14
N ALA A 44 -17.91 5.70 15.00
CA ALA A 44 -19.01 5.00 15.64
C ALA A 44 -19.29 3.68 14.89
N MET A 45 -18.89 2.56 15.47
CA MET A 45 -19.11 1.22 14.89
C MET A 45 -20.23 0.49 15.61
N ARG A 46 -21.13 -0.13 14.86
CA ARG A 46 -22.15 -1.02 15.43
C ARG A 46 -21.53 -2.38 15.69
N ARG A 47 -21.56 -2.79 16.97
CA ARG A 47 -21.21 -4.14 17.40
C ARG A 47 -22.48 -4.93 17.60
N ILE A 48 -22.61 -6.06 16.95
CA ILE A 48 -23.73 -6.98 17.09
C ILE A 48 -23.19 -8.23 17.79
N ASP A 49 -23.76 -8.55 18.94
CA ASP A 49 -23.54 -9.83 19.60
C ASP A 49 -24.34 -10.89 18.84
N THR A 50 -23.66 -11.82 18.21
CA THR A 50 -24.29 -12.85 17.38
C THR A 50 -25.07 -13.88 18.17
N THR A 51 -24.82 -13.98 19.49
CA THR A 51 -25.52 -14.91 20.38
C THR A 51 -26.81 -14.33 20.92
N THR A 52 -26.79 -13.04 21.32
CA THR A 52 -27.90 -12.38 21.98
C THR A 52 -28.68 -11.42 21.05
N GLY A 53 -28.15 -11.12 19.86
CA GLY A 53 -28.70 -10.11 18.95
C GLY A 53 -28.55 -8.66 19.46
N ARG A 54 -27.91 -8.43 20.60
CA ARG A 54 -27.71 -7.11 21.18
C ARG A 54 -26.86 -6.23 20.29
N VAL A 55 -27.29 -5.01 20.08
CA VAL A 55 -26.60 -4.01 19.26
C VAL A 55 -26.07 -2.89 20.14
N ASP A 56 -24.77 -2.68 20.17
CA ASP A 56 -24.13 -1.58 20.86
C ASP A 56 -23.37 -0.70 19.86
N VAL A 57 -23.27 0.60 20.15
CA VAL A 57 -22.38 1.50 19.42
C VAL A 57 -21.06 1.62 20.16
N VAL A 58 -19.97 1.23 19.51
CA VAL A 58 -18.63 1.24 20.11
C VAL A 58 -17.78 2.28 19.40
N PRO A 59 -17.13 3.20 20.11
CA PRO A 59 -16.17 4.13 19.49
C PRO A 59 -14.87 3.38 19.14
N VAL A 60 -14.53 3.37 17.86
CA VAL A 60 -13.27 2.80 17.36
C VAL A 60 -12.33 3.94 16.98
N PRO A 61 -11.04 3.90 17.38
CA PRO A 61 -10.07 4.91 16.97
C PRO A 61 -10.03 5.09 15.46
N CYS A 62 -9.93 6.33 14.99
CA CYS A 62 -9.94 6.63 13.55
C CYS A 62 -8.73 6.07 12.78
N GLY A 63 -7.65 5.69 13.47
CA GLY A 63 -6.43 5.15 12.88
C GLY A 63 -5.67 6.12 12.00
N SER A 64 -5.98 7.43 12.05
CA SER A 64 -5.28 8.43 11.26
C SER A 64 -3.80 8.43 11.57
N THR A 65 -2.98 8.52 10.51
CA THR A 65 -1.53 8.69 10.62
C THR A 65 -1.11 10.16 10.54
N ARG A 66 -2.06 11.06 10.34
CA ARG A 66 -1.83 12.50 10.21
C ARG A 66 -2.09 13.19 11.54
N GLU A 67 -1.10 13.97 12.01
CA GLU A 67 -1.17 14.72 13.27
C GLU A 67 -2.25 15.82 13.24
N ASP A 68 -2.41 16.48 12.09
CA ASP A 68 -3.43 17.52 11.88
C ASP A 68 -4.87 16.97 11.90
N GLN A 69 -5.06 15.68 11.72
CA GLN A 69 -6.37 15.02 11.81
C GLN A 69 -6.64 14.42 13.18
N CYS A 70 -5.68 13.71 13.74
CA CYS A 70 -5.79 13.08 15.05
C CYS A 70 -4.40 12.74 15.60
N ARG A 71 -3.87 13.64 16.41
CA ARG A 71 -2.55 13.48 17.02
C ARG A 71 -2.39 12.20 17.83
N PRO A 72 -3.33 11.78 18.71
CA PRO A 72 -3.18 10.53 19.46
C PRO A 72 -3.06 9.29 18.59
N CYS A 73 -3.84 9.20 17.49
CA CYS A 73 -3.76 8.08 16.57
C CYS A 73 -2.46 8.11 15.75
N ALA A 74 -2.02 9.29 15.32
CA ALA A 74 -0.77 9.46 14.59
C ALA A 74 0.45 9.07 15.45
N ASP A 75 0.49 9.50 16.71
CA ASP A 75 1.54 9.13 17.67
C ASP A 75 1.56 7.63 17.94
N LYS A 76 0.41 7.00 18.11
CA LYS A 76 0.31 5.54 18.28
C LYS A 76 0.80 4.79 17.05
N ALA A 77 0.39 5.22 15.87
CA ALA A 77 0.84 4.64 14.60
C ALA A 77 2.35 4.80 14.41
N ARG A 78 2.90 5.98 14.75
CA ARG A 78 4.33 6.25 14.71
C ARG A 78 5.12 5.33 15.63
N ARG A 79 4.70 5.19 16.90
CA ARG A 79 5.36 4.30 17.87
C ARG A 79 5.37 2.85 17.38
N LEU A 80 4.23 2.37 16.85
CA LEU A 80 4.15 1.01 16.30
C LEU A 80 5.16 0.81 15.17
N ARG A 81 5.28 1.77 14.26
CA ARG A 81 6.24 1.70 13.16
C ARG A 81 7.69 1.75 13.61
N MET A 82 7.99 2.54 14.64
CA MET A 82 9.33 2.52 15.25
C MET A 82 9.69 1.14 15.75
N VAL A 83 8.78 0.46 16.44
CA VAL A 83 8.97 -0.91 16.91
C VAL A 83 9.18 -1.87 15.74
N GLN A 84 8.32 -1.81 14.72
CA GLN A 84 8.42 -2.66 13.53
C GLN A 84 9.75 -2.48 12.80
N CYS A 85 10.20 -1.22 12.63
CA CYS A 85 11.48 -0.93 11.99
C CYS A 85 12.66 -1.45 12.83
N ARG A 86 12.64 -1.26 14.16
CA ARG A 86 13.65 -1.77 15.08
C ARG A 86 13.72 -3.28 15.05
N GLN A 87 12.60 -3.97 15.11
CA GLN A 87 12.55 -5.44 15.02
C GLN A 87 13.19 -5.96 13.72
N GLY A 88 12.91 -5.30 12.59
CA GLY A 88 13.56 -5.63 11.32
C GLY A 88 15.08 -5.48 11.34
N TRP A 89 15.63 -4.59 12.16
CA TRP A 89 17.08 -4.36 12.27
C TRP A 89 17.78 -5.20 13.34
N HIS A 90 17.06 -5.58 14.38
CA HIS A 90 17.62 -6.19 15.59
C HIS A 90 17.23 -7.66 15.79
N LEU A 91 16.72 -8.32 14.78
CA LEU A 91 16.43 -9.75 14.88
C LEU A 91 17.73 -10.55 15.03
N ASP A 92 17.81 -11.34 16.08
CA ASP A 92 18.96 -12.22 16.37
C ASP A 92 19.04 -13.41 15.41
N HIS A 93 17.93 -13.76 14.79
CA HIS A 93 17.81 -14.88 13.85
C HIS A 93 16.93 -14.51 12.66
N GLU A 94 17.10 -15.24 11.57
CA GLU A 94 16.24 -15.12 10.39
C GLU A 94 14.81 -15.54 10.73
N PRO A 95 13.78 -14.82 10.22
CA PRO A 95 12.43 -15.33 10.26
C PRO A 95 12.36 -16.68 9.54
N VAL A 96 11.61 -17.62 10.10
CA VAL A 96 11.36 -18.89 9.43
C VAL A 96 10.51 -18.62 8.19
N THR A 97 11.13 -18.69 7.03
CA THR A 97 10.47 -18.47 5.72
C THR A 97 10.16 -19.79 5.02
N GLU A 98 10.70 -20.89 5.52
CA GLU A 98 10.38 -22.21 5.00
C GLU A 98 8.93 -22.58 5.32
N ARG A 99 8.23 -23.09 4.33
CA ARG A 99 6.93 -23.67 4.55
C ARG A 99 7.12 -24.87 5.46
N THR A 100 6.47 -24.87 6.61
CA THR A 100 6.40 -26.05 7.46
C THR A 100 5.87 -27.20 6.60
N THR A 101 6.60 -28.30 6.53
CA THR A 101 6.14 -29.49 5.81
C THR A 101 4.81 -29.91 6.45
N PRO A 102 3.73 -30.06 5.66
CA PRO A 102 2.45 -30.49 6.22
C PRO A 102 2.61 -31.81 6.97
N THR A 103 1.91 -31.95 8.08
CA THR A 103 1.83 -33.22 8.79
C THR A 103 1.16 -34.28 7.91
N GLN A 104 1.30 -35.57 8.25
CA GLN A 104 0.66 -36.63 7.49
C GLN A 104 -0.87 -36.48 7.44
N GLU A 105 -1.46 -36.03 8.53
CA GLU A 105 -2.90 -35.72 8.63
C GLU A 105 -3.28 -34.54 7.71
N GLN A 106 -2.53 -33.44 7.77
CA GLN A 106 -2.75 -32.29 6.86
C GLN A 106 -2.57 -32.69 5.39
N GLN A 107 -1.62 -33.58 5.06
CA GLN A 107 -1.42 -34.08 3.71
C GLN A 107 -2.60 -34.92 3.22
N ALA A 108 -3.15 -35.77 4.07
CA ALA A 108 -4.31 -36.60 3.75
C ALA A 108 -5.55 -35.73 3.47
N LEU A 109 -5.81 -34.73 4.31
CA LEU A 109 -6.93 -33.79 4.13
C LEU A 109 -6.75 -32.90 2.88
N LEU A 110 -5.52 -32.46 2.59
CA LEU A 110 -5.23 -31.70 1.38
C LEU A 110 -5.42 -32.55 0.11
N ALA A 111 -5.07 -33.85 0.15
CA ALA A 111 -5.30 -34.79 -0.96
C ALA A 111 -6.80 -35.02 -1.16
N ALA A 112 -7.54 -35.38 -0.10
CA ALA A 112 -8.99 -35.57 -0.17
C ALA A 112 -9.71 -34.32 -0.72
N ARG A 113 -9.27 -33.14 -0.27
CA ARG A 113 -9.79 -31.86 -0.80
C ARG A 113 -9.47 -31.67 -2.29
N ALA A 114 -8.28 -32.05 -2.75
CA ALA A 114 -7.91 -31.91 -4.15
C ALA A 114 -8.75 -32.85 -5.05
N ASP A 115 -9.02 -34.06 -4.58
CA ASP A 115 -9.89 -35.00 -5.26
C ASP A 115 -11.33 -34.46 -5.39
N LEU A 116 -11.89 -33.92 -4.31
CA LEU A 116 -13.22 -33.29 -4.35
C LEU A 116 -13.28 -32.09 -5.30
N VAL A 117 -12.22 -31.26 -5.38
CA VAL A 117 -12.16 -30.15 -6.33
C VAL A 117 -12.18 -30.65 -7.77
N THR A 118 -11.56 -31.80 -8.05
CA THR A 118 -11.57 -32.41 -9.37
C THR A 118 -12.98 -32.94 -9.73
N VAL A 119 -13.60 -33.67 -8.80
CA VAL A 119 -14.97 -34.19 -8.99
C VAL A 119 -15.98 -33.03 -9.14
N TYR A 120 -15.81 -31.95 -8.38
CA TYR A 120 -16.64 -30.75 -8.53
C TYR A 120 -16.56 -30.19 -9.96
N ALA A 121 -15.37 -30.11 -10.52
CA ALA A 121 -15.17 -29.60 -11.88
C ALA A 121 -15.86 -30.50 -12.91
N GLU A 122 -15.79 -31.85 -12.75
CA GLU A 122 -16.44 -32.82 -13.61
C GLU A 122 -17.98 -32.72 -13.50
N CYS A 123 -18.53 -32.67 -12.28
CA CYS A 123 -19.99 -32.51 -12.08
C CYS A 123 -20.50 -31.24 -12.72
N ARG A 124 -19.71 -30.16 -12.63
CA ARG A 124 -20.08 -28.89 -13.24
C ARG A 124 -20.09 -28.92 -14.77
N GLU A 125 -19.16 -29.65 -15.39
CA GLU A 125 -19.13 -29.83 -16.85
C GLU A 125 -20.37 -30.57 -17.37
N VAL A 126 -20.90 -31.53 -16.58
CA VAL A 126 -22.12 -32.27 -16.95
C VAL A 126 -23.42 -31.61 -16.46
N GLY A 127 -23.32 -30.48 -15.72
CA GLY A 127 -24.46 -29.71 -15.24
C GLY A 127 -25.19 -30.32 -14.03
N ASP A 128 -24.54 -31.17 -13.25
CA ASP A 128 -25.11 -31.78 -12.04
C ASP A 128 -24.98 -30.84 -10.84
N GLU A 129 -25.95 -29.94 -10.73
CA GLU A 129 -25.98 -28.93 -9.66
C GLU A 129 -26.11 -29.56 -8.27
N SER A 130 -26.87 -30.65 -8.12
CA SER A 130 -27.07 -31.34 -6.83
C SER A 130 -25.76 -31.92 -6.27
N SER A 131 -25.00 -32.59 -7.10
CA SER A 131 -23.68 -33.11 -6.72
C SER A 131 -22.68 -31.96 -6.45
N CYS A 132 -22.75 -30.87 -7.21
CA CYS A 132 -21.92 -29.69 -6.96
C CYS A 132 -22.16 -29.07 -5.57
N GLU A 133 -23.42 -28.96 -5.13
CA GLU A 133 -23.76 -28.42 -3.80
C GLU A 133 -23.22 -29.32 -2.68
N GLN A 134 -23.41 -30.64 -2.77
CA GLN A 134 -22.91 -31.58 -1.78
C GLN A 134 -21.37 -31.58 -1.69
N ILE A 135 -20.68 -31.52 -2.82
CA ILE A 135 -19.23 -31.43 -2.85
C ILE A 135 -18.76 -30.10 -2.27
N ALA A 136 -19.46 -29.00 -2.54
CA ALA A 136 -19.11 -27.68 -1.98
C ALA A 136 -19.21 -27.66 -0.44
N GLU A 137 -20.22 -28.33 0.13
CA GLU A 137 -20.37 -28.47 1.57
C GLU A 137 -19.22 -29.31 2.15
N SER A 138 -18.91 -30.46 1.57
CA SER A 138 -17.79 -31.30 2.00
C SER A 138 -16.43 -30.59 1.92
N VAL A 139 -16.19 -29.78 0.88
CA VAL A 139 -14.99 -28.96 0.78
C VAL A 139 -14.96 -27.86 1.83
N ALA A 140 -16.11 -27.30 2.22
CA ALA A 140 -16.18 -26.31 3.30
C ALA A 140 -15.81 -26.91 4.65
N GLU A 141 -16.28 -28.13 4.93
CA GLU A 141 -15.92 -28.88 6.15
C GLU A 141 -14.42 -29.16 6.20
N LEU A 142 -13.84 -29.72 5.12
CA LEU A 142 -12.40 -29.97 5.04
C LEU A 142 -11.58 -28.68 5.19
N ASN A 143 -12.06 -27.57 4.64
CA ASN A 143 -11.39 -26.27 4.83
C ASN A 143 -11.42 -25.82 6.29
N ALA A 144 -12.49 -26.08 7.04
CA ALA A 144 -12.60 -25.78 8.46
C ALA A 144 -11.63 -26.64 9.27
N GLU A 145 -11.57 -27.94 8.99
CA GLU A 145 -10.66 -28.89 9.65
C GLU A 145 -9.18 -28.55 9.39
N LEU A 146 -8.82 -28.28 8.13
CA LEU A 146 -7.47 -27.82 7.77
C LEU A 146 -7.05 -26.54 8.51
N ARG A 147 -8.00 -25.62 8.72
CA ARG A 147 -7.73 -24.40 9.50
C ARG A 147 -7.57 -24.71 10.99
N ALA A 148 -8.38 -25.61 11.55
CA ALA A 148 -8.25 -26.07 12.93
C ALA A 148 -6.88 -26.71 13.17
N LEU A 149 -6.36 -27.46 12.20
CA LEU A 149 -5.03 -28.05 12.21
C LEU A 149 -3.90 -27.03 11.92
N GLY A 150 -4.21 -25.74 11.80
CA GLY A 150 -3.23 -24.68 11.66
C GLY A 150 -2.74 -24.46 10.22
N VAL A 151 -3.37 -25.04 9.20
CA VAL A 151 -3.05 -24.73 7.80
C VAL A 151 -3.44 -23.29 7.49
N ARG A 152 -2.43 -22.45 7.26
CA ARG A 152 -2.59 -21.04 6.91
C ARG A 152 -2.38 -20.84 5.41
N GLY A 153 -3.15 -19.93 4.82
CA GLY A 153 -3.03 -19.59 3.42
C GLY A 153 -4.37 -19.70 2.67
N ARG A 154 -4.37 -19.25 1.42
CA ARG A 154 -5.54 -19.31 0.56
C ARG A 154 -5.62 -20.70 -0.08
N LEU A 155 -6.61 -21.48 0.28
CA LEU A 155 -6.94 -22.72 -0.40
C LEU A 155 -7.54 -22.37 -1.77
N THR A 156 -7.25 -23.19 -2.79
CA THR A 156 -7.80 -23.00 -4.15
C THR A 156 -9.32 -22.99 -4.08
N PRO A 157 -10.01 -21.96 -4.57
CA PRO A 157 -11.48 -21.95 -4.59
C PRO A 157 -12.01 -23.02 -5.54
N LEU A 158 -13.23 -23.50 -5.28
CA LEU A 158 -13.93 -24.44 -6.17
C LEU A 158 -14.13 -23.83 -7.56
N ASP A 159 -14.54 -22.56 -7.58
CA ASP A 159 -14.65 -21.77 -8.79
C ASP A 159 -13.48 -20.77 -8.85
N PRO A 160 -12.37 -21.12 -9.50
CA PRO A 160 -11.29 -20.17 -9.65
C PRO A 160 -11.77 -18.99 -10.49
N LEU A 161 -11.64 -17.79 -9.95
CA LEU A 161 -11.86 -16.58 -10.73
C LEU A 161 -11.03 -16.66 -12.02
N PRO A 162 -11.58 -16.26 -13.18
CA PRO A 162 -10.84 -16.25 -14.43
C PRO A 162 -9.51 -15.52 -14.20
N LYS A 163 -8.42 -16.17 -14.61
CA LYS A 163 -7.09 -15.57 -14.47
C LYS A 163 -7.11 -14.24 -15.23
N PRO A 164 -6.71 -13.15 -14.61
CA PRO A 164 -6.65 -11.88 -15.33
C PRO A 164 -5.82 -12.08 -16.59
N VAL A 165 -6.38 -11.67 -17.72
CA VAL A 165 -5.71 -11.75 -19.03
C VAL A 165 -4.35 -11.06 -18.88
N LYS A 166 -3.26 -11.79 -19.10
CA LYS A 166 -1.92 -11.24 -19.05
C LYS A 166 -1.84 -10.17 -20.12
N ARG A 167 -1.77 -8.91 -19.72
CA ARG A 167 -1.56 -7.80 -20.63
C ARG A 167 -0.35 -8.06 -21.52
N SER A 168 -0.46 -7.64 -22.77
CA SER A 168 0.54 -7.80 -23.80
C SER A 168 1.98 -7.58 -23.31
N THR A 169 2.87 -8.53 -23.61
CA THR A 169 4.31 -8.45 -23.34
C THR A 169 5.03 -7.40 -24.17
N ARG A 170 4.37 -6.80 -25.18
CA ARG A 170 4.94 -5.76 -26.06
C ARG A 170 5.50 -4.55 -25.33
N ARG A 171 5.00 -4.28 -24.12
CA ARG A 171 5.37 -3.09 -23.32
C ARG A 171 6.05 -3.49 -22.02
N ARG A 172 6.76 -4.59 -22.05
CA ARG A 172 7.57 -4.99 -20.92
C ARG A 172 8.59 -3.93 -20.60
N GLN A 173 8.54 -3.42 -19.38
CA GLN A 173 9.48 -2.42 -18.85
C GLN A 173 10.61 -3.15 -18.14
N ASP A 174 11.25 -4.05 -18.83
CA ASP A 174 12.38 -4.80 -18.32
C ASP A 174 13.66 -3.96 -18.43
N ALA A 175 14.52 -4.06 -17.43
CA ALA A 175 15.88 -3.59 -17.52
C ALA A 175 16.76 -4.74 -18.03
N PRO A 176 17.03 -4.82 -19.34
CA PRO A 176 17.70 -5.99 -19.95
C PRO A 176 19.14 -6.16 -19.46
N ASP A 177 19.80 -5.05 -19.11
CA ASP A 177 21.19 -5.04 -18.67
C ASP A 177 21.40 -5.43 -17.19
N LEU A 178 20.30 -5.66 -16.47
CA LEU A 178 20.38 -6.08 -15.07
C LEU A 178 20.48 -7.60 -14.95
N PRO A 179 21.35 -8.12 -14.06
CA PRO A 179 21.40 -9.54 -13.74
C PRO A 179 20.04 -10.05 -13.25
N ARG A 180 19.67 -11.26 -13.67
CA ARG A 180 18.44 -11.93 -13.22
C ARG A 180 18.79 -13.23 -12.53
N ARG A 181 18.71 -13.21 -11.21
CA ARG A 181 18.93 -14.39 -10.36
C ARG A 181 17.57 -14.91 -9.89
N PRO A 182 17.42 -16.21 -9.66
CA PRO A 182 16.29 -16.76 -8.92
C PRO A 182 16.23 -16.11 -7.54
N VAL A 183 15.05 -15.67 -7.13
CA VAL A 183 14.87 -15.05 -5.80
C VAL A 183 14.69 -16.17 -4.78
N GLU A 184 15.68 -16.35 -3.92
CA GLU A 184 15.60 -17.26 -2.79
C GLU A 184 14.65 -16.68 -1.73
N LYS A 185 14.01 -17.55 -0.95
CA LYS A 185 13.11 -17.14 0.15
C LYS A 185 13.85 -16.52 1.35
N ARG A 186 15.16 -16.42 1.27
CA ARG A 186 16.00 -15.81 2.28
C ARG A 186 15.75 -14.30 2.33
N THR A 187 15.49 -13.78 3.53
CA THR A 187 15.11 -12.37 3.75
C THR A 187 16.28 -11.46 4.14
N VAL A 188 17.45 -12.01 4.45
CA VAL A 188 18.65 -11.25 4.83
C VAL A 188 19.85 -11.75 4.05
N GLY A 189 20.56 -10.83 3.37
CA GLY A 189 21.67 -11.16 2.50
C GLY A 189 22.96 -11.56 3.27
N ARG A 190 23.35 -10.80 4.29
CA ARG A 190 24.63 -10.99 5.01
C ARG A 190 24.49 -10.79 6.50
N VAL A 191 25.31 -11.55 7.23
CA VAL A 191 25.59 -11.36 8.65
C VAL A 191 27.01 -10.80 8.78
N PHE A 192 27.18 -9.69 9.50
CA PHE A 192 28.49 -9.10 9.76
C PHE A 192 29.07 -9.65 11.08
N ALA A 193 30.30 -10.09 11.03
CA ALA A 193 31.02 -10.66 12.18
C ALA A 193 30.24 -11.77 12.91
N GLY A 194 29.39 -12.54 12.21
CA GLY A 194 28.59 -13.62 12.78
C GLY A 194 27.50 -13.19 13.77
N ARG A 195 27.48 -11.93 14.16
CA ARG A 195 26.60 -11.40 15.21
C ARG A 195 25.68 -10.27 14.75
N TYR A 196 26.20 -9.37 13.93
CA TYR A 196 25.49 -8.18 13.46
C TYR A 196 25.04 -8.35 12.01
N ARG A 197 23.85 -7.90 11.73
CA ARG A 197 23.29 -7.84 10.36
C ARG A 197 23.34 -6.40 9.91
N PRO A 198 24.29 -6.04 9.02
CA PRO A 198 24.34 -4.67 8.51
C PRO A 198 23.06 -4.36 7.74
N SER A 199 22.55 -3.17 7.93
CA SER A 199 21.44 -2.60 7.18
C SER A 199 21.93 -1.48 6.29
N THR A 200 21.19 -1.20 5.25
CA THR A 200 21.50 -0.14 4.31
C THR A 200 20.42 0.94 4.41
N PHE A 201 20.80 2.18 4.61
CA PHE A 201 19.93 3.33 4.45
C PHE A 201 20.07 3.86 3.04
N LEU A 202 18.94 3.89 2.31
CA LEU A 202 18.86 4.29 0.92
C LEU A 202 18.01 5.53 0.80
N THR A 203 18.46 6.48 -0.01
CA THR A 203 17.66 7.64 -0.43
C THR A 203 17.63 7.71 -1.95
N LEU A 204 16.43 7.78 -2.52
CA LEU A 204 16.18 7.93 -3.95
C LEU A 204 15.44 9.24 -4.21
N THR A 205 15.87 9.94 -5.26
CA THR A 205 15.29 11.21 -5.67
C THR A 205 14.89 11.15 -7.13
N LEU A 206 14.04 12.09 -7.56
CA LEU A 206 13.78 12.37 -8.96
C LEU A 206 14.62 13.58 -9.42
N ASP A 207 14.81 13.70 -10.72
CA ASP A 207 15.52 14.85 -11.31
C ASP A 207 14.79 16.18 -11.04
N SER A 208 15.51 17.27 -11.26
CA SER A 208 14.94 18.61 -11.08
C SER A 208 13.91 18.93 -12.16
N TYR A 209 12.86 19.64 -11.77
CA TYR A 209 11.84 20.19 -12.67
C TYR A 209 12.07 21.68 -12.96
N GLY A 210 13.09 22.26 -12.34
CA GLY A 210 13.43 23.67 -12.38
C GLY A 210 14.00 24.14 -11.04
N ARG A 211 14.48 25.39 -10.98
CA ARG A 211 14.99 25.98 -9.75
C ARG A 211 13.84 26.41 -8.83
N VAL A 212 14.00 26.18 -7.53
CA VAL A 212 13.08 26.64 -6.50
C VAL A 212 13.80 27.54 -5.49
N ASP A 213 13.07 28.44 -4.86
CA ASP A 213 13.54 29.27 -3.78
C ASP A 213 13.60 28.51 -2.43
N SER A 214 13.94 29.21 -1.36
CA SER A 214 14.01 28.63 -0.01
C SER A 214 12.67 28.10 0.51
N ASN A 215 11.56 28.59 -0.02
CA ASN A 215 10.19 28.20 0.35
C ASN A 215 9.65 27.06 -0.53
N GLY A 216 10.35 26.72 -1.62
CA GLY A 216 9.94 25.71 -2.58
C GLY A 216 9.11 26.23 -3.75
N ALA A 217 8.92 27.55 -3.86
CA ALA A 217 8.29 28.16 -5.03
C ALA A 217 9.26 28.17 -6.22
N ALA A 218 8.72 27.98 -7.43
CA ALA A 218 9.53 28.05 -8.63
C ALA A 218 10.11 29.46 -8.81
N VAL A 219 11.44 29.55 -9.01
CA VAL A 219 12.13 30.82 -9.27
C VAL A 219 11.70 31.41 -10.61
N ASP A 220 11.47 30.54 -11.58
CA ASP A 220 10.96 30.87 -12.91
C ASP A 220 9.76 29.94 -13.19
N PRO A 221 8.53 30.40 -12.94
CA PRO A 221 7.33 29.59 -13.13
C PRO A 221 7.11 29.13 -14.57
N ASP A 222 7.53 29.90 -15.56
CA ASP A 222 7.35 29.59 -16.98
C ASP A 222 8.30 28.48 -17.45
N ARG A 223 9.43 28.32 -16.77
CA ARG A 223 10.42 27.26 -17.04
C ARG A 223 10.33 26.06 -16.13
N TYR A 224 9.49 26.13 -15.11
CA TYR A 224 9.30 24.98 -14.20
C TYR A 224 8.36 23.96 -14.82
N ASP A 225 8.80 22.72 -14.95
CA ASP A 225 8.02 21.64 -15.56
C ASP A 225 6.99 21.04 -14.56
N TYR A 226 5.93 21.78 -14.33
CA TYR A 226 4.81 21.35 -13.46
C TYR A 226 4.13 20.08 -13.97
N ARG A 227 4.05 19.92 -15.30
CA ARG A 227 3.41 18.75 -15.91
C ARG A 227 4.18 17.48 -15.61
N ARG A 228 5.51 17.53 -15.77
CA ARG A 228 6.39 16.41 -15.43
C ARG A 228 6.36 16.15 -13.92
N ALA A 229 6.42 17.19 -13.09
CA ALA A 229 6.36 17.05 -11.64
C ALA A 229 5.10 16.33 -11.17
N ALA A 230 3.93 16.70 -11.72
CA ALA A 230 2.66 16.06 -11.40
C ALA A 230 2.60 14.59 -11.88
N ARG A 231 3.03 14.31 -13.11
CA ARG A 231 3.06 12.95 -13.66
C ARG A 231 4.02 12.06 -12.89
N ASP A 232 5.21 12.53 -12.59
CA ASP A 232 6.20 11.81 -11.79
C ASP A 232 5.66 11.49 -10.39
N ALA A 233 4.98 12.43 -9.73
CA ALA A 233 4.39 12.20 -8.42
C ALA A 233 3.30 11.11 -8.45
N ILE A 234 2.44 11.11 -9.47
CA ILE A 234 1.38 10.11 -9.65
C ILE A 234 1.97 8.71 -9.88
N HIS A 235 3.04 8.60 -10.67
CA HIS A 235 3.61 7.31 -11.08
C HIS A 235 4.81 6.87 -10.24
N PHE A 236 5.22 7.65 -9.26
CA PHE A 236 6.33 7.31 -8.37
C PHE A 236 6.16 5.98 -7.62
N PRO A 237 4.96 5.61 -7.10
CA PRO A 237 4.76 4.31 -6.48
C PRO A 237 5.04 3.13 -7.43
N ALA A 238 4.65 3.25 -8.69
CA ALA A 238 4.93 2.22 -9.70
C ALA A 238 6.43 2.12 -10.04
N LEU A 239 7.14 3.24 -10.07
CA LEU A 239 8.59 3.27 -10.21
C LEU A 239 9.29 2.57 -9.03
N LEU A 240 8.84 2.82 -7.79
CA LEU A 240 9.38 2.17 -6.59
C LEU A 240 9.13 0.66 -6.60
N ASP A 241 7.94 0.21 -7.01
CA ASP A 241 7.64 -1.22 -7.14
C ASP A 241 8.60 -1.89 -8.13
N ARG A 242 8.84 -1.25 -9.28
CA ARG A 242 9.84 -1.70 -10.25
C ARG A 242 11.25 -1.78 -9.67
N PHE A 243 11.65 -0.77 -8.91
CA PHE A 243 12.96 -0.74 -8.25
C PHE A 243 13.13 -1.95 -7.32
N TRP A 244 12.15 -2.26 -6.50
CA TRP A 244 12.21 -3.41 -5.59
C TRP A 244 12.18 -4.75 -6.31
N GLN A 245 11.41 -4.87 -7.39
CA GLN A 245 11.43 -6.06 -8.24
C GLN A 245 12.81 -6.27 -8.87
N ASN A 246 13.40 -5.23 -9.44
CA ASN A 246 14.73 -5.28 -10.01
C ASN A 246 15.79 -5.59 -8.95
N THR A 247 15.70 -4.95 -7.79
CA THR A 247 16.63 -5.20 -6.68
C THR A 247 16.61 -6.66 -6.27
N ARG A 248 15.44 -7.25 -6.00
CA ARG A 248 15.32 -8.67 -5.63
C ARG A 248 15.91 -9.60 -6.68
N ARG A 249 15.63 -9.33 -7.96
CA ARG A 249 16.16 -10.13 -9.08
C ARG A 249 17.67 -10.02 -9.24
N CYS A 250 18.23 -8.85 -8.99
CA CYS A 250 19.68 -8.64 -9.07
C CYS A 250 20.43 -9.31 -7.93
N VAL A 251 19.96 -9.14 -6.70
CA VAL A 251 20.62 -9.68 -5.51
C VAL A 251 20.33 -11.16 -5.28
N GLY A 252 19.21 -11.68 -5.82
CA GLY A 252 18.83 -13.09 -5.73
C GLY A 252 18.22 -13.52 -4.40
N TRP A 253 17.75 -12.59 -3.58
CA TRP A 253 17.04 -12.86 -2.33
C TRP A 253 15.89 -11.89 -2.09
N ASP A 254 14.97 -12.26 -1.20
CA ASP A 254 13.79 -11.45 -0.90
C ASP A 254 14.15 -10.26 -0.01
N VAL A 255 14.46 -9.14 -0.66
CA VAL A 255 14.85 -7.89 0.00
C VAL A 255 13.67 -7.30 0.75
N GLN A 256 13.83 -7.22 2.07
CA GLN A 256 12.90 -6.56 2.96
C GLN A 256 13.38 -5.15 3.27
N TYR A 257 12.44 -4.22 3.35
CA TYR A 257 12.73 -2.83 3.63
C TYR A 257 11.57 -2.17 4.39
N PHE A 258 11.92 -1.15 5.12
CA PHE A 258 10.97 -0.20 5.68
C PHE A 258 11.26 1.16 5.04
N GLY A 259 10.28 1.78 4.41
CA GLY A 259 10.51 3.02 3.67
C GLY A 259 9.37 4.01 3.79
N THR A 260 9.70 5.27 3.53
CA THR A 260 8.76 6.40 3.53
C THR A 260 9.01 7.28 2.32
N VAL A 261 7.94 7.84 1.78
CA VAL A 261 8.00 8.87 0.74
C VAL A 261 7.73 10.22 1.38
N GLU A 262 8.62 11.17 1.15
CA GLU A 262 8.51 12.55 1.61
C GLU A 262 8.39 13.49 0.42
N PRO A 263 7.54 14.51 0.46
CA PRO A 263 7.59 15.58 -0.51
C PRO A 263 8.80 16.48 -0.21
N GLN A 264 9.66 16.68 -1.21
CA GLN A 264 10.67 17.74 -1.14
C GLN A 264 9.99 19.12 -1.23
N LYS A 265 10.70 20.19 -0.83
CA LYS A 265 10.18 21.58 -0.95
C LYS A 265 9.68 21.91 -2.37
N ARG A 266 10.32 21.34 -3.39
CA ARG A 266 9.94 21.44 -4.81
C ARG A 266 8.76 20.55 -5.23
N GLY A 267 8.06 19.89 -4.30
CA GLY A 267 6.96 18.99 -4.59
C GLY A 267 7.35 17.60 -5.12
N ALA A 268 8.63 17.35 -5.42
CA ALA A 268 9.07 16.06 -5.91
C ALA A 268 9.00 15.00 -4.79
N PRO A 269 8.53 13.78 -5.07
CA PRO A 269 8.62 12.69 -4.12
C PRO A 269 10.08 12.30 -3.89
N HIS A 270 10.41 12.06 -2.63
CA HIS A 270 11.70 11.65 -2.13
C HIS A 270 11.53 10.41 -1.29
N PHE A 271 12.24 9.35 -1.62
CA PHE A 271 12.08 8.07 -0.95
C PHE A 271 13.27 7.76 -0.04
N HIS A 272 12.97 7.42 1.18
CA HIS A 272 13.94 6.91 2.15
C HIS A 272 13.58 5.48 2.54
N ALA A 273 14.57 4.59 2.60
CA ALA A 273 14.37 3.22 3.03
C ALA A 273 15.50 2.71 3.91
N ALA A 274 15.14 1.93 4.92
CA ALA A 274 16.02 1.03 5.63
C ALA A 274 15.90 -0.37 5.01
N ILE A 275 16.97 -0.86 4.43
CA ILE A 275 17.03 -2.18 3.82
C ILE A 275 17.63 -3.14 4.83
N ARG A 276 16.99 -4.27 5.07
CA ARG A 276 17.50 -5.34 5.87
C ARG A 276 18.56 -6.12 5.07
N GLY A 277 19.79 -6.12 5.54
CA GLY A 277 20.94 -6.66 4.83
C GLY A 277 21.73 -5.62 4.05
N ALA A 278 22.91 -6.00 3.60
CA ALA A 278 23.82 -5.14 2.86
C ALA A 278 23.77 -5.44 1.36
N ILE A 279 23.54 -4.40 0.58
CA ILE A 279 23.64 -4.43 -0.88
C ILE A 279 24.79 -3.49 -1.28
N PRO A 280 25.71 -3.91 -2.15
CA PRO A 280 26.80 -3.06 -2.62
C PRO A 280 26.30 -1.75 -3.25
N ARG A 281 26.95 -0.64 -2.93
CA ARG A 281 26.56 0.68 -3.45
C ARG A 281 26.58 0.74 -4.98
N ALA A 282 27.56 0.09 -5.60
CA ALA A 282 27.67 0.02 -7.06
C ALA A 282 26.46 -0.70 -7.67
N GLU A 283 26.06 -1.82 -7.08
CA GLU A 283 24.89 -2.58 -7.53
C GLU A 283 23.60 -1.77 -7.40
N LEU A 284 23.39 -1.11 -6.25
CA LEU A 284 22.22 -0.21 -6.08
C LEU A 284 22.21 0.94 -7.10
N ARG A 285 23.37 1.52 -7.43
CA ARG A 285 23.47 2.55 -8.47
C ARG A 285 23.08 2.03 -9.83
N THR A 286 23.60 0.85 -10.21
CA THR A 286 23.26 0.21 -11.49
C THR A 286 21.76 -0.10 -11.57
N ILE A 287 21.18 -0.65 -10.50
CA ILE A 287 19.75 -0.95 -10.44
C ILE A 287 18.91 0.34 -10.56
N THR A 288 19.30 1.40 -9.83
CA THR A 288 18.58 2.68 -9.84
C THR A 288 18.61 3.32 -11.22
N ALA A 289 19.79 3.36 -11.86
CA ALA A 289 19.96 3.93 -13.19
C ALA A 289 19.18 3.17 -14.27
N ALA A 290 19.11 1.84 -14.16
CA ALA A 290 18.39 1.00 -15.12
C ALA A 290 16.88 0.94 -14.89
N THR A 291 16.40 1.38 -13.71
CA THR A 291 14.98 1.30 -13.38
C THR A 291 14.20 2.49 -13.91
N TYR A 292 13.15 2.20 -14.64
CA TYR A 292 12.20 3.20 -15.15
C TYR A 292 10.78 2.64 -15.16
N HIS A 293 9.80 3.54 -15.27
CA HIS A 293 8.40 3.20 -15.45
C HIS A 293 7.82 3.98 -16.62
N GLN A 294 7.28 3.28 -17.60
CA GLN A 294 6.60 3.86 -18.77
C GLN A 294 5.09 3.88 -18.53
N VAL A 295 4.48 4.97 -18.92
CA VAL A 295 3.04 5.17 -18.85
C VAL A 295 2.50 5.35 -20.25
N TRP A 296 1.47 4.57 -20.57
CA TRP A 296 0.88 4.53 -21.89
C TRP A 296 -0.57 4.99 -21.80
N TRP A 297 -0.87 6.08 -22.47
CA TRP A 297 -2.23 6.55 -22.67
C TRP A 297 -2.31 7.34 -23.98
N PRO A 298 -3.50 7.39 -24.62
CA PRO A 298 -3.72 8.19 -25.81
C PRO A 298 -3.46 9.68 -25.54
N ALA A 299 -3.08 10.40 -26.59
CA ALA A 299 -2.95 11.85 -26.52
C ALA A 299 -4.26 12.50 -26.05
N HIS A 300 -4.15 13.46 -25.12
CA HIS A 300 -5.28 14.16 -24.51
C HIS A 300 -5.09 15.68 -24.48
N ASP A 301 -4.13 16.14 -25.23
CA ASP A 301 -3.71 17.55 -25.27
C ASP A 301 -4.68 18.41 -26.10
N GLN A 302 -5.44 17.77 -26.99
CA GLN A 302 -6.42 18.42 -27.83
C GLN A 302 -7.81 17.86 -27.53
N LEU A 303 -8.76 18.75 -27.28
CA LEU A 303 -10.18 18.39 -27.19
C LEU A 303 -10.69 18.10 -28.59
N VAL A 304 -10.91 16.82 -28.90
CA VAL A 304 -11.50 16.37 -30.17
C VAL A 304 -13.00 16.64 -30.16
N TYR A 305 -13.66 16.42 -29.02
CA TYR A 305 -15.09 16.61 -28.85
C TYR A 305 -15.35 17.80 -27.95
N THR A 306 -16.11 18.78 -28.44
CA THR A 306 -16.46 20.01 -27.73
C THR A 306 -17.98 20.12 -27.54
N ASN A 307 -18.44 21.18 -26.89
CA ASN A 307 -19.85 21.41 -26.58
C ASN A 307 -20.77 21.18 -27.78
N GLY A 308 -21.73 20.27 -27.64
CA GLY A 308 -22.69 19.90 -28.68
C GLY A 308 -22.26 18.80 -29.65
N ARG A 309 -20.97 18.40 -29.58
CA ARG A 309 -20.41 17.30 -30.40
C ARG A 309 -19.73 16.27 -29.51
N LEU A 310 -20.52 15.68 -28.62
CA LEU A 310 -20.02 14.64 -27.72
C LEU A 310 -20.28 13.25 -28.33
N PRO A 311 -19.41 12.26 -28.04
CA PRO A 311 -19.62 10.88 -28.43
C PRO A 311 -20.99 10.37 -27.96
N VAL A 312 -21.67 9.61 -28.79
CA VAL A 312 -23.00 9.05 -28.53
C VAL A 312 -22.86 7.60 -28.09
N TRP A 313 -23.53 7.22 -27.01
CA TRP A 313 -23.55 5.82 -26.58
C TRP A 313 -24.45 4.99 -27.49
N ASP A 314 -23.90 3.95 -28.10
CA ASP A 314 -24.64 2.96 -28.86
C ASP A 314 -24.91 1.72 -28.00
N THR A 315 -26.18 1.40 -27.83
CA THR A 315 -26.64 0.27 -27.02
C THR A 315 -26.40 -1.09 -27.68
N GLN A 316 -26.28 -1.15 -29.00
CA GLN A 316 -26.05 -2.38 -29.74
C GLN A 316 -24.59 -2.80 -29.62
N THR A 317 -23.67 -1.90 -29.87
CA THR A 317 -22.21 -2.15 -29.78
C THR A 317 -21.71 -2.03 -28.35
N LYS A 318 -22.52 -1.53 -27.40
CA LYS A 318 -22.14 -1.22 -26.01
C LYS A 318 -20.88 -0.35 -25.93
N GLY A 319 -20.78 0.63 -26.82
CA GLY A 319 -19.64 1.53 -26.97
C GLY A 319 -20.06 2.95 -27.34
N PHE A 320 -19.10 3.85 -27.29
CA PHE A 320 -19.31 5.19 -27.81
C PHE A 320 -19.01 5.24 -29.29
N THR A 321 -19.78 6.02 -30.04
CA THR A 321 -19.57 6.29 -31.48
C THR A 321 -19.24 7.76 -31.68
N ASP A 322 -18.46 8.03 -32.71
CA ASP A 322 -18.19 9.39 -33.16
C ASP A 322 -19.48 10.07 -33.62
N PRO A 323 -19.81 11.28 -33.14
CA PRO A 323 -21.09 11.93 -33.39
C PRO A 323 -21.31 12.33 -34.86
N ASP A 324 -20.26 12.47 -35.66
CA ASP A 324 -20.33 12.90 -37.05
C ASP A 324 -20.31 11.73 -38.03
N THR A 325 -19.54 10.70 -37.72
CA THR A 325 -19.32 9.57 -38.63
C THR A 325 -20.08 8.31 -38.25
N GLY A 326 -20.57 8.24 -36.99
CA GLY A 326 -21.20 7.03 -36.44
C GLY A 326 -20.24 5.85 -36.25
N VAL A 327 -18.93 6.05 -36.44
CA VAL A 327 -17.92 5.00 -36.28
C VAL A 327 -17.70 4.72 -34.80
N PRO A 328 -17.68 3.46 -34.37
CA PRO A 328 -17.37 3.11 -33.00
C PRO A 328 -16.00 3.63 -32.57
N LEU A 329 -15.94 4.29 -31.42
CA LEU A 329 -14.68 4.74 -30.84
C LEU A 329 -13.92 3.53 -30.25
N PRO A 330 -12.59 3.51 -30.36
CA PRO A 330 -11.81 2.45 -29.77
C PRO A 330 -11.96 2.44 -28.25
N THR A 331 -11.98 1.26 -27.66
CA THR A 331 -11.86 1.13 -26.21
C THR A 331 -10.53 1.69 -25.73
N TRP A 332 -10.40 2.00 -24.43
CA TRP A 332 -9.14 2.46 -23.85
C TRP A 332 -7.98 1.50 -24.15
N ASP A 333 -8.22 0.20 -24.02
CA ASP A 333 -7.17 -0.81 -24.26
C ASP A 333 -6.75 -0.83 -25.73
N GLN A 334 -7.70 -0.76 -26.67
CA GLN A 334 -7.42 -0.66 -28.11
C GLN A 334 -6.65 0.62 -28.43
N ALA A 335 -7.10 1.78 -27.95
CA ALA A 335 -6.41 3.05 -28.16
C ALA A 335 -5.00 3.05 -27.58
N CYS A 336 -4.78 2.33 -26.48
CA CYS A 336 -3.45 2.13 -25.91
C CYS A 336 -2.60 1.16 -26.72
N ASP A 337 -3.18 0.17 -27.39
CA ASP A 337 -2.43 -0.84 -28.14
C ASP A 337 -1.76 -0.28 -29.40
N ASP A 338 -2.33 0.77 -29.99
CA ASP A 338 -1.81 1.42 -31.20
C ASP A 338 -0.70 2.46 -30.93
N LEU A 339 -0.40 2.74 -29.66
CA LEU A 339 0.63 3.71 -29.31
C LEU A 339 2.05 3.15 -29.56
N THR A 340 2.87 3.93 -30.25
CA THR A 340 4.27 3.60 -30.53
C THR A 340 5.23 4.10 -29.45
N GLU A 341 4.86 5.19 -28.76
CA GLU A 341 5.67 5.83 -27.72
C GLU A 341 4.89 5.99 -26.41
N PRO A 342 5.58 5.93 -25.26
CA PRO A 342 4.95 6.16 -23.97
C PRO A 342 4.62 7.65 -23.81
N ALA A 343 3.44 7.96 -23.28
CA ALA A 343 3.04 9.32 -22.96
C ALA A 343 3.88 9.96 -21.84
N HIS A 344 4.51 9.13 -21.02
CA HIS A 344 5.41 9.57 -19.96
C HIS A 344 6.37 8.45 -19.54
N VAL A 345 7.60 8.83 -19.17
CA VAL A 345 8.61 7.93 -18.62
C VAL A 345 9.15 8.54 -17.33
N VAL A 346 8.88 7.89 -16.21
CA VAL A 346 9.44 8.31 -14.93
C VAL A 346 10.71 7.51 -14.61
N ARG A 347 11.76 8.21 -14.15
CA ARG A 347 13.06 7.65 -13.76
C ARG A 347 13.55 8.29 -12.50
N PHE A 348 14.38 7.56 -11.77
CA PHE A 348 15.14 8.19 -10.69
C PHE A 348 16.18 9.16 -11.24
N GLY A 349 16.44 10.22 -10.48
CA GLY A 349 17.54 11.12 -10.76
C GLY A 349 18.89 10.52 -10.40
N THR A 350 19.94 11.22 -10.80
CA THR A 350 21.33 10.79 -10.58
C THR A 350 21.75 10.86 -9.11
N GLN A 351 21.06 11.66 -8.31
CA GLN A 351 21.34 11.82 -6.89
C GLN A 351 20.74 10.65 -6.09
N MET A 352 21.63 9.79 -5.61
CA MET A 352 21.30 8.68 -4.74
C MET A 352 22.24 8.66 -3.55
N HIS A 353 21.71 8.53 -2.33
CA HIS A 353 22.51 8.39 -1.13
C HIS A 353 22.35 6.97 -0.56
N VAL A 354 23.48 6.31 -0.28
CA VAL A 354 23.53 4.96 0.29
C VAL A 354 24.50 4.96 1.46
N LYS A 355 24.02 4.55 2.62
CA LYS A 355 24.81 4.43 3.85
C LYS A 355 24.58 3.06 4.49
N GLY A 356 25.68 2.38 4.84
CA GLY A 356 25.61 1.17 5.66
C GLY A 356 25.39 1.55 7.12
N ILE A 357 24.49 0.88 7.80
CA ILE A 357 24.15 1.12 9.20
C ILE A 357 24.17 -0.20 9.96
N LEU A 358 24.86 -0.20 11.10
CA LEU A 358 24.84 -1.32 12.02
C LEU A 358 23.63 -1.21 12.94
N GLY A 359 22.80 -2.24 12.98
CA GLY A 359 21.71 -2.35 13.94
C GLY A 359 22.23 -2.30 15.39
N GLY A 360 21.43 -1.74 16.30
CA GLY A 360 21.81 -1.58 17.71
C GLY A 360 22.71 -0.39 18.03
N THR A 361 22.94 0.51 17.06
CA THR A 361 23.70 1.75 17.27
C THR A 361 22.76 2.94 17.42
N GLU A 362 23.24 4.02 18.07
CA GLU A 362 22.51 5.30 18.13
C GLU A 362 22.17 5.86 16.74
N GLU A 363 23.03 5.56 15.76
CA GLU A 363 22.83 5.98 14.39
C GLU A 363 21.64 5.24 13.77
N ALA A 364 21.50 3.93 14.02
CA ALA A 364 20.32 3.17 13.61
C ALA A 364 19.04 3.74 14.24
N ASP A 365 19.07 4.08 15.53
CA ASP A 365 17.94 4.69 16.22
C ASP A 365 17.55 6.06 15.65
N ARG A 366 18.53 6.90 15.30
CA ARG A 366 18.26 8.18 14.61
C ARG A 366 17.60 7.97 13.25
N HIS A 367 18.05 6.98 12.47
CA HIS A 367 17.44 6.67 11.18
C HIS A 367 16.02 6.08 11.32
N VAL A 368 15.78 5.24 12.34
CA VAL A 368 14.43 4.76 12.67
C VAL A 368 13.51 5.94 13.02
N GLY A 369 13.97 6.84 13.87
CA GLY A 369 13.24 8.04 14.24
C GLY A 369 12.91 8.91 13.03
N TYR A 370 13.86 9.08 12.10
CA TYR A 370 13.68 9.83 10.87
C TYR A 370 12.65 9.17 9.93
N LEU A 371 12.79 7.88 9.62
CA LEU A 371 11.87 7.16 8.75
C LEU A 371 10.42 7.16 9.26
N THR A 372 10.24 7.18 10.57
CA THR A 372 8.91 7.12 11.18
C THR A 372 8.27 8.48 11.41
N LYS A 373 9.04 9.57 11.27
CA LYS A 373 8.56 10.95 11.45
C LYS A 373 7.47 11.32 10.42
N TYR A 374 7.64 10.92 9.17
CA TYR A 374 6.77 11.30 8.05
C TYR A 374 5.84 10.17 7.60
N SER A 375 5.51 9.26 8.47
CA SER A 375 4.71 8.08 8.16
C SER A 375 3.30 8.34 7.63
N ALA A 376 2.98 9.58 7.32
CA ALA A 376 1.63 10.00 6.94
C ALA A 376 1.25 9.67 5.49
N MET A 377 2.17 9.31 4.60
CA MET A 377 1.81 9.35 3.19
C MET A 377 1.76 8.04 2.42
N PHE A 378 2.56 7.04 2.65
CA PHE A 378 2.42 5.78 1.89
C PHE A 378 3.14 4.61 2.58
N LEU A 379 2.40 3.68 3.15
CA LEU A 379 2.88 2.32 3.38
C LEU A 379 2.93 1.61 2.02
N LEU A 380 4.08 1.63 1.39
CA LEU A 380 4.37 0.70 0.31
C LEU A 380 4.55 -0.68 0.94
N HIS A 381 3.79 -1.63 0.45
CA HIS A 381 3.74 -3.02 0.87
C HIS A 381 5.14 -3.57 1.15
N THR A 382 5.43 -3.82 2.41
CA THR A 382 6.52 -4.73 2.77
C THR A 382 5.97 -6.13 2.57
N GLY A 383 6.50 -6.89 1.63
CA GLY A 383 6.03 -8.25 1.31
C GLY A 383 6.18 -9.30 2.43
N ALA A 384 6.19 -8.86 3.70
CA ALA A 384 6.34 -9.72 4.86
C ALA A 384 5.24 -9.53 5.90
N CYS A 385 4.16 -8.79 5.62
CA CYS A 385 3.10 -8.56 6.61
C CYS A 385 1.70 -8.73 6.01
N ASP A 386 1.43 -9.89 5.39
CA ASP A 386 0.06 -10.29 5.01
C ASP A 386 -0.85 -10.63 6.21
N SER A 387 -0.36 -10.49 7.44
CA SER A 387 -1.13 -10.88 8.63
C SER A 387 -1.78 -9.74 9.42
N PHE A 388 -1.63 -8.46 9.01
CA PHE A 388 -2.19 -7.34 9.79
C PHE A 388 -2.93 -6.24 9.02
N ALA A 389 -3.35 -6.47 7.80
CA ALA A 389 -4.13 -5.48 7.04
C ALA A 389 -5.34 -6.10 6.34
N THR A 390 -6.21 -6.76 7.09
CA THR A 390 -7.63 -6.87 6.70
C THR A 390 -8.40 -5.74 7.36
N ALA A 391 -8.27 -4.53 6.82
CA ALA A 391 -9.33 -3.56 6.95
C ALA A 391 -10.44 -3.99 5.98
N PRO A 392 -11.70 -4.13 6.43
CA PRO A 392 -12.80 -4.52 5.56
C PRO A 392 -12.97 -3.47 4.47
N GLY A 393 -13.02 -3.94 3.23
CA GLY A 393 -13.27 -3.14 2.05
C GLY A 393 -14.51 -2.27 2.22
N ARG A 394 -14.39 -1.01 1.87
CA ARG A 394 -15.55 -0.13 1.67
C ARG A 394 -16.34 -0.65 0.48
N GLY A 395 -17.42 -1.35 0.77
CA GLY A 395 -18.48 -1.56 -0.20
C GLY A 395 -19.06 -0.21 -0.58
N ALA A 396 -18.82 0.23 -1.81
CA ALA A 396 -19.55 1.35 -2.39
C ALA A 396 -20.98 0.92 -2.68
N HIS A 397 -21.92 1.29 -1.83
CA HIS A 397 -23.31 1.38 -2.23
C HIS A 397 -23.45 2.63 -3.10
N LYS A 398 -23.78 2.43 -4.36
CA LYS A 398 -24.41 3.45 -5.20
C LYS A 398 -25.92 3.45 -4.97
N PRO A 399 -26.56 4.62 -5.06
CA PRO A 399 -28.01 4.74 -4.99
C PRO A 399 -28.72 4.09 -6.17
#